data_53c4c45b63596f93dda002f0c8f9a13e
#
_entry.id   53c4c45b63596f93dda002f0c8f9a13e
#
_cell.length_a   1.000
_cell.length_b   1.000
_cell.length_c   1.000
_cell.angle_alpha   90.00
_cell.angle_beta   90.00
_cell.angle_gamma   90.00
#
_symmetry.space_group_name_H-M   'P 1'
#
loop_
_entity.id
_entity.type
_entity.pdbx_description
1 polymer ?
#
loop_
_entity_poly.entity_id
_entity_poly.type
_entity_poly.pdbx_seq_one_letter_code
_entity_poly.pdbx_strand_id
1 'polypeptide(L)'
;PPQDMVAKKIGTTEMHIYGSKNYLKDKDTKDLESLDWLSFRSDSVRPNTFDLIRRSVKNPNIKFASDSYSEILEFTLAGSGVAFLADLDVESKKDMQIIAPQEHHQTVHIWLVFHPDLVSNPRVQAFKKFIIDNANVVGIN
;
A
#
# COMPACT_ATOMS: atom_id res chain seq x y z
N PRO A 1 -6.75 14.89 0.09
CA PRO A 1 -7.94 14.87 0.98
C PRO A 1 -9.11 15.59 0.30
N PRO A 2 -10.37 15.24 0.61
CA PRO A 2 -11.54 15.96 0.12
C PRO A 2 -11.47 17.44 0.49
N GLN A 3 -11.98 18.33 -0.38
CA GLN A 3 -11.83 19.78 -0.23
C GLN A 3 -12.51 20.36 1.03
N ASP A 4 -13.49 19.65 1.57
CA ASP A 4 -14.32 20.09 2.71
C ASP A 4 -13.85 19.46 4.04
N MET A 5 -12.73 18.76 4.08
CA MET A 5 -12.24 18.05 5.26
C MET A 5 -10.96 18.70 5.80
N VAL A 6 -10.83 18.68 7.12
CA VAL A 6 -9.57 19.06 7.78
C VAL A 6 -8.62 17.87 7.73
N ALA A 7 -7.44 18.06 7.15
CA ALA A 7 -6.45 17.02 6.99
C ALA A 7 -5.14 17.41 7.68
N LYS A 8 -4.55 16.46 8.42
CA LYS A 8 -3.20 16.58 8.96
C LYS A 8 -2.35 15.41 8.50
N LYS A 9 -1.22 15.68 7.87
CA LYS A 9 -0.22 14.65 7.57
C LYS A 9 0.34 14.13 8.91
N ILE A 10 0.32 12.81 9.08
CA ILE A 10 0.82 12.15 10.30
C ILE A 10 2.11 11.37 10.04
N GLY A 11 2.45 11.13 8.77
CA GLY A 11 3.70 10.50 8.40
C GLY A 11 3.69 10.01 6.96
N THR A 12 4.62 9.11 6.67
CA THR A 12 4.80 8.45 5.37
C THR A 12 5.01 6.97 5.56
N THR A 13 4.76 6.21 4.51
CA THR A 13 5.23 4.82 4.34
C THR A 13 5.70 4.65 2.91
N GLU A 14 6.56 3.68 2.68
CA GLU A 14 6.92 3.29 1.33
C GLU A 14 5.98 2.17 0.84
N MET A 15 5.76 2.15 -0.46
CA MET A 15 5.15 1.03 -1.16
C MET A 15 6.21 0.37 -2.03
N HIS A 16 6.31 -0.95 -1.93
CA HIS A 16 7.18 -1.75 -2.76
C HIS A 16 6.42 -2.90 -3.42
N ILE A 17 7.06 -3.54 -4.39
CA ILE A 17 6.55 -4.79 -4.96
C ILE A 17 6.84 -5.91 -3.97
N TYR A 18 5.80 -6.59 -3.54
CA TYR A 18 5.87 -7.74 -2.64
C TYR A 18 5.30 -8.99 -3.29
N GLY A 19 5.90 -10.12 -2.95
CA GLY A 19 5.36 -11.44 -3.22
C GLY A 19 5.68 -12.38 -2.06
N SER A 20 4.90 -13.45 -1.89
CA SER A 20 5.26 -14.46 -0.90
C SER A 20 6.52 -15.22 -1.34
N LYS A 21 7.38 -15.61 -0.39
CA LYS A 21 8.58 -16.41 -0.67
C LYS A 21 8.24 -17.70 -1.41
N ASN A 22 7.12 -18.31 -1.07
CA ASN A 22 6.67 -19.54 -1.73
C ASN A 22 6.32 -19.31 -3.20
N TYR A 23 5.62 -18.22 -3.54
CA TYR A 23 5.33 -17.88 -4.93
C TYR A 23 6.61 -17.56 -5.71
N LEU A 24 7.54 -16.84 -5.09
CA LEU A 24 8.76 -16.33 -5.75
C LEU A 24 9.85 -17.39 -5.90
N LYS A 25 9.75 -18.53 -5.21
CA LYS A 25 10.79 -19.57 -5.12
C LYS A 25 11.33 -20.02 -6.49
N ASP A 26 10.44 -20.16 -7.48
CA ASP A 26 10.77 -20.66 -8.81
C ASP A 26 10.56 -19.59 -9.90
N LYS A 27 10.54 -18.29 -9.52
CA LYS A 27 10.31 -17.18 -10.43
C LYS A 27 11.58 -16.35 -10.64
N ASP A 28 11.74 -15.85 -11.87
CA ASP A 28 12.74 -14.82 -12.15
C ASP A 28 12.19 -13.45 -11.70
N THR A 29 12.67 -12.96 -10.57
CA THR A 29 12.24 -11.66 -10.01
C THR A 29 12.78 -10.46 -10.78
N LYS A 30 13.64 -10.66 -11.78
CA LYS A 30 14.10 -9.60 -12.67
C LYS A 30 13.18 -9.43 -13.88
N ASP A 31 12.47 -10.47 -14.25
CA ASP A 31 11.47 -10.43 -15.32
C ASP A 31 10.06 -10.17 -14.75
N LEU A 32 9.79 -8.90 -14.47
CA LEU A 32 8.52 -8.47 -13.89
C LEU A 32 7.31 -8.73 -14.80
N GLU A 33 7.50 -8.86 -16.12
CA GLU A 33 6.42 -9.17 -17.06
C GLU A 33 5.96 -10.63 -16.94
N SER A 34 6.85 -11.54 -16.53
CA SER A 34 6.51 -12.95 -16.32
C SER A 34 5.74 -13.24 -15.02
N LEU A 35 5.68 -12.27 -14.11
CA LEU A 35 5.01 -12.43 -12.83
C LEU A 35 3.50 -12.23 -12.94
N ASP A 36 2.75 -12.94 -12.10
CA ASP A 36 1.31 -12.76 -11.96
C ASP A 36 1.04 -11.55 -11.05
N TRP A 37 0.39 -10.51 -11.58
CA TRP A 37 0.12 -9.30 -10.87
C TRP A 37 -1.28 -9.26 -10.24
N LEU A 38 -1.35 -8.79 -9.01
CA LEU A 38 -2.57 -8.47 -8.30
C LEU A 38 -2.66 -6.95 -8.20
N SER A 39 -3.79 -6.38 -8.58
CA SER A 39 -3.92 -4.94 -8.77
C SER A 39 -5.25 -4.40 -8.28
N PHE A 40 -5.32 -3.09 -8.08
CA PHE A 40 -6.60 -2.41 -8.12
C PHE A 40 -7.18 -2.44 -9.53
N ARG A 41 -8.50 -2.39 -9.62
CA ARG A 41 -9.18 -2.24 -10.90
C ARG A 41 -8.76 -0.93 -11.58
N SER A 42 -8.69 -0.93 -12.90
CA SER A 42 -8.26 0.24 -13.68
C SER A 42 -9.23 1.43 -13.60
N ASP A 43 -10.49 1.17 -13.25
CA ASP A 43 -11.56 2.16 -13.05
C ASP A 43 -11.75 2.53 -11.56
N SER A 44 -10.89 2.04 -10.70
CA SER A 44 -10.93 2.34 -9.26
C SER A 44 -10.69 3.83 -8.98
N VAL A 45 -11.34 4.33 -7.93
CA VAL A 45 -11.07 5.68 -7.38
C VAL A 45 -9.65 5.86 -6.84
N ARG A 46 -8.84 4.80 -6.82
CA ARG A 46 -7.43 4.82 -6.41
C ARG A 46 -6.50 4.58 -7.61
N PRO A 47 -6.39 5.53 -8.54
CA PRO A 47 -5.64 5.32 -9.80
C PRO A 47 -4.15 5.04 -9.58
N ASN A 48 -3.56 5.55 -8.49
CA ASN A 48 -2.11 5.57 -8.30
C ASN A 48 -1.46 4.18 -8.25
N THR A 49 -2.15 3.17 -7.70
CA THR A 49 -1.55 1.83 -7.56
C THR A 49 -1.54 1.05 -8.87
N PHE A 50 -2.61 1.17 -9.66
CA PHE A 50 -2.65 0.61 -11.02
C PHE A 50 -1.61 1.27 -11.92
N ASP A 51 -1.46 2.60 -11.80
CA ASP A 51 -0.46 3.37 -12.54
C ASP A 51 0.97 3.00 -12.14
N LEU A 52 1.23 2.64 -10.87
CA LEU A 52 2.53 2.16 -10.43
C LEU A 52 2.94 0.89 -11.16
N ILE A 53 2.04 -0.08 -11.28
CA ILE A 53 2.32 -1.31 -12.03
C ILE A 53 2.67 -0.97 -13.48
N ARG A 54 1.89 -0.12 -14.15
CA ARG A 54 2.12 0.27 -15.55
C ARG A 54 3.39 1.07 -15.79
N ARG A 55 3.86 1.81 -14.79
CA ARG A 55 5.17 2.49 -14.85
C ARG A 55 6.32 1.52 -14.69
N SER A 56 6.13 0.47 -13.90
CA SER A 56 7.15 -0.53 -13.60
C SER A 56 7.23 -1.63 -14.66
N VAL A 57 6.10 -1.95 -15.28
CA VAL A 57 5.98 -3.09 -16.21
C VAL A 57 5.17 -2.65 -17.43
N LYS A 58 5.75 -2.88 -18.62
CA LYS A 58 5.12 -2.46 -19.88
C LYS A 58 3.83 -3.25 -20.17
N ASN A 59 3.88 -4.56 -20.00
CA ASN A 59 2.77 -5.49 -20.26
C ASN A 59 2.52 -6.38 -19.04
N PRO A 60 1.95 -5.86 -17.95
CA PRO A 60 1.75 -6.64 -16.75
C PRO A 60 0.68 -7.72 -16.95
N ASN A 61 0.97 -8.94 -16.52
CA ASN A 61 0.01 -10.03 -16.51
C ASN A 61 -0.93 -9.91 -15.28
N ILE A 62 -1.99 -9.13 -15.39
CA ILE A 62 -2.94 -8.93 -14.29
C ILE A 62 -3.82 -10.18 -14.15
N LYS A 63 -3.58 -10.96 -13.11
CA LYS A 63 -4.35 -12.18 -12.77
C LYS A 63 -5.58 -11.91 -11.93
N PHE A 64 -5.51 -10.89 -11.07
CA PHE A 64 -6.59 -10.53 -10.18
C PHE A 64 -6.66 -9.02 -10.03
N ALA A 65 -7.86 -8.48 -10.04
CA ALA A 65 -8.10 -7.07 -9.79
C ALA A 65 -9.29 -6.87 -8.85
N SER A 66 -9.11 -6.04 -7.83
CA SER A 66 -10.12 -5.73 -6.81
C SER A 66 -10.15 -4.23 -6.51
N ASP A 67 -11.25 -3.76 -5.94
CA ASP A 67 -11.35 -2.43 -5.34
C ASP A 67 -10.94 -2.43 -3.85
N SER A 68 -10.68 -3.61 -3.29
CA SER A 68 -10.29 -3.80 -1.90
C SER A 68 -8.79 -4.04 -1.76
N TYR A 69 -8.10 -3.13 -1.08
CA TYR A 69 -6.69 -3.30 -0.74
C TYR A 69 -6.46 -4.55 0.14
N SER A 70 -7.37 -4.82 1.07
CA SER A 70 -7.26 -6.00 1.94
C SER A 70 -7.31 -7.30 1.16
N GLU A 71 -8.14 -7.39 0.12
CA GLU A 71 -8.17 -8.57 -0.75
C GLU A 71 -6.85 -8.75 -1.50
N ILE A 72 -6.31 -7.67 -2.05
CA ILE A 72 -5.01 -7.71 -2.74
C ILE A 72 -3.92 -8.19 -1.78
N LEU A 73 -3.87 -7.65 -0.56
CA LEU A 73 -2.93 -8.07 0.47
C LEU A 73 -3.07 -9.56 0.80
N GLU A 74 -4.29 -10.04 1.09
CA GLU A 74 -4.55 -11.43 1.45
C GLU A 74 -4.21 -12.40 0.30
N PHE A 75 -4.56 -12.09 -0.93
CA PHE A 75 -4.19 -12.91 -2.08
C PHE A 75 -2.68 -12.93 -2.33
N THR A 76 -1.98 -11.82 -2.08
CA THR A 76 -0.51 -11.78 -2.15
C THR A 76 0.12 -12.66 -1.08
N LEU A 77 -0.37 -12.56 0.16
CA LEU A 77 0.06 -13.42 1.28
C LEU A 77 -0.18 -14.91 0.99
N ALA A 78 -1.32 -15.23 0.36
CA ALA A 78 -1.67 -16.59 -0.05
C ALA A 78 -0.80 -17.13 -1.22
N GLY A 79 0.07 -16.31 -1.81
CA GLY A 79 0.95 -16.74 -2.89
C GLY A 79 0.32 -16.74 -4.27
N SER A 80 -0.70 -15.92 -4.51
CA SER A 80 -1.38 -15.84 -5.80
C SER A 80 -0.65 -14.98 -6.83
N GLY A 81 0.36 -14.22 -6.42
CA GLY A 81 1.12 -13.34 -7.29
C GLY A 81 1.87 -12.26 -6.52
N VAL A 82 2.20 -11.16 -7.21
CA VAL A 82 2.88 -10.00 -6.66
C VAL A 82 1.98 -8.76 -6.71
N ALA A 83 2.19 -7.83 -5.78
CA ALA A 83 1.45 -6.57 -5.72
C ALA A 83 2.32 -5.44 -5.16
N PHE A 84 1.91 -4.19 -5.44
CA PHE A 84 2.39 -3.04 -4.67
C PHE A 84 1.66 -2.98 -3.33
N LEU A 85 2.40 -3.14 -2.24
CA LEU A 85 1.88 -3.11 -0.88
C LEU A 85 2.67 -2.10 -0.03
N ALA A 86 2.01 -1.51 0.96
CA ALA A 86 2.66 -0.62 1.90
C ALA A 86 3.52 -1.42 2.89
N ASP A 87 4.73 -0.94 3.15
CA ASP A 87 5.68 -1.63 4.03
C ASP A 87 5.08 -1.87 5.42
N LEU A 88 4.36 -0.89 5.95
CA LEU A 88 3.71 -0.99 7.27
C LEU A 88 2.73 -2.18 7.40
N ASP A 89 2.12 -2.62 6.30
CA ASP A 89 1.16 -3.72 6.31
C ASP A 89 1.86 -5.09 6.20
N VAL A 90 3.10 -5.08 5.71
CA VAL A 90 3.87 -6.30 5.37
C VAL A 90 5.03 -6.54 6.33
N GLU A 91 5.52 -5.51 7.04
CA GLU A 91 6.69 -5.55 7.91
C GLU A 91 6.68 -6.69 8.94
N SER A 92 5.52 -7.03 9.48
CA SER A 92 5.34 -8.16 10.41
C SER A 92 5.22 -9.54 9.73
N LYS A 93 5.18 -9.60 8.40
CA LYS A 93 4.90 -10.83 7.62
C LYS A 93 6.22 -11.46 7.14
N LYS A 94 6.75 -12.40 7.91
CA LYS A 94 8.05 -13.06 7.67
C LYS A 94 8.16 -13.80 6.32
N ASP A 95 7.03 -14.18 5.74
CA ASP A 95 6.96 -14.94 4.50
C ASP A 95 6.89 -14.07 3.24
N MET A 96 6.94 -12.76 3.39
CA MET A 96 6.95 -11.82 2.29
C MET A 96 8.37 -11.40 1.92
N GLN A 97 8.55 -11.11 0.64
CA GLN A 97 9.82 -10.64 0.07
C GLN A 97 9.58 -9.45 -0.85
N ILE A 98 10.43 -8.43 -0.72
CA ILE A 98 10.47 -7.27 -1.63
C ILE A 98 11.18 -7.66 -2.92
N ILE A 99 10.67 -7.17 -4.05
CA ILE A 99 11.26 -7.32 -5.38
C ILE A 99 11.75 -5.96 -5.85
N ALA A 100 12.99 -5.89 -6.34
CA ALA A 100 13.61 -4.70 -6.94
C ALA A 100 13.36 -3.39 -6.16
N PRO A 101 13.72 -3.31 -4.86
CA PRO A 101 13.32 -2.20 -3.98
C PRO A 101 13.95 -0.86 -4.37
N GLN A 102 15.07 -0.86 -5.08
CA GLN A 102 15.77 0.35 -5.51
C GLN A 102 15.15 0.99 -6.75
N GLU A 103 14.44 0.21 -7.55
CA GLU A 103 13.95 0.60 -8.86
C GLU A 103 12.45 0.91 -8.83
N HIS A 104 11.72 0.20 -7.98
CA HIS A 104 10.26 0.23 -7.96
C HIS A 104 9.73 0.45 -6.54
N HIS A 105 9.62 1.72 -6.17
CA HIS A 105 9.02 2.12 -4.90
C HIS A 105 8.24 3.43 -5.04
N GLN A 106 7.37 3.71 -4.09
CA GLN A 106 6.59 4.94 -4.03
C GLN A 106 6.38 5.37 -2.58
N THR A 107 6.80 6.58 -2.24
CA THR A 107 6.44 7.19 -0.95
C THR A 107 4.96 7.55 -0.93
N VAL A 108 4.25 7.10 0.08
CA VAL A 108 2.84 7.41 0.33
C VAL A 108 2.70 8.23 1.60
N HIS A 109 1.95 9.33 1.52
CA HIS A 109 1.65 10.16 2.67
C HIS A 109 0.41 9.65 3.40
N ILE A 110 0.51 9.54 4.71
CA ILE A 110 -0.58 9.13 5.59
C ILE A 110 -1.19 10.38 6.21
N TRP A 111 -2.49 10.52 6.07
CA TRP A 111 -3.25 11.67 6.51
C TRP A 111 -4.32 11.28 7.51
N LEU A 112 -4.42 12.02 8.61
CA LEU A 112 -5.57 12.01 9.48
C LEU A 112 -6.56 13.05 8.97
N VAL A 113 -7.77 12.60 8.64
CA VAL A 113 -8.81 13.43 8.02
C VAL A 113 -10.06 13.39 8.90
N PHE A 114 -10.66 14.54 9.17
CA PHE A 114 -11.88 14.65 9.97
C PHE A 114 -12.74 15.84 9.52
N HIS A 115 -14.03 15.77 9.82
CA HIS A 115 -14.98 16.83 9.47
C HIS A 115 -14.66 18.13 10.22
N PRO A 116 -14.78 19.33 9.60
CA PRO A 116 -14.52 20.62 10.25
C PRO A 116 -15.24 20.80 11.57
N ASP A 117 -16.50 20.36 11.69
CA ASP A 117 -17.32 20.46 12.91
C ASP A 117 -16.72 19.68 14.10
N LEU A 118 -15.81 18.75 13.83
CA LEU A 118 -15.16 17.95 14.86
C LEU A 118 -13.83 18.57 15.37
N VAL A 119 -13.37 19.65 14.76
CA VAL A 119 -12.07 20.27 15.08
C VAL A 119 -11.99 20.67 16.56
N SER A 120 -13.06 21.21 17.11
CA SER A 120 -13.12 21.66 18.52
C SER A 120 -13.57 20.56 19.50
N ASN A 121 -13.92 19.35 19.00
CA ASN A 121 -14.39 18.27 19.86
C ASN A 121 -13.23 17.70 20.69
N PRO A 122 -13.31 17.74 22.06
CA PRO A 122 -12.21 17.30 22.93
C PRO A 122 -11.80 15.85 22.73
N ARG A 123 -12.74 14.95 22.39
CA ARG A 123 -12.46 13.51 22.15
C ARG A 123 -11.67 13.33 20.86
N VAL A 124 -12.02 14.08 19.83
CA VAL A 124 -11.30 14.06 18.54
C VAL A 124 -9.90 14.63 18.71
N GLN A 125 -9.73 15.70 19.49
CA GLN A 125 -8.41 16.26 19.77
C GLN A 125 -7.54 15.30 20.60
N ALA A 126 -8.11 14.61 21.59
CA ALA A 126 -7.41 13.58 22.36
C ALA A 126 -6.97 12.40 21.46
N PHE A 127 -7.86 11.92 20.60
CA PHE A 127 -7.54 10.86 19.64
C PHE A 127 -6.45 11.29 18.64
N LYS A 128 -6.58 12.49 18.08
CA LYS A 128 -5.57 13.06 17.17
C LYS A 128 -4.20 13.13 17.84
N LYS A 129 -4.14 13.63 19.10
CA LYS A 129 -2.89 13.68 19.86
C LYS A 129 -2.32 12.27 20.06
N PHE A 130 -3.16 11.33 20.49
CA PHE A 130 -2.74 9.93 20.66
C PHE A 130 -2.14 9.33 19.38
N ILE A 131 -2.79 9.49 18.24
CA ILE A 131 -2.28 8.96 16.95
C ILE A 131 -0.93 9.60 16.59
N ILE A 132 -0.79 10.94 16.76
CA ILE A 132 0.45 11.63 16.43
C ILE A 132 1.60 11.18 17.35
N ASP A 133 1.33 11.09 18.65
CA ASP A 133 2.35 10.71 19.65
C ASP A 133 2.80 9.23 19.49
N ASN A 134 1.98 8.40 18.86
CA ASN A 134 2.23 6.96 18.68
C ASN A 134 2.45 6.56 17.20
N ALA A 135 2.59 7.49 16.30
CA ALA A 135 2.73 7.20 14.86
C ALA A 135 3.89 6.23 14.58
N ASN A 136 5.02 6.41 15.22
CA ASN A 136 6.20 5.55 15.07
C ASN A 136 5.97 4.09 15.54
N VAL A 137 5.03 3.88 16.47
CA VAL A 137 4.73 2.53 17.01
C VAL A 137 4.00 1.68 15.97
N VAL A 138 3.30 2.32 15.04
CA VAL A 138 2.56 1.66 13.95
C VAL A 138 3.29 1.74 12.60
N GLY A 139 4.60 2.00 12.60
CA GLY A 139 5.41 2.02 11.38
C GLY A 139 5.19 3.26 10.48
N ILE A 140 4.60 4.32 11.02
CA ILE A 140 4.40 5.60 10.32
C ILE A 140 5.61 6.49 10.62
N ASN A 141 6.43 6.77 9.63
CA ASN A 141 7.62 7.61 9.72
C ASN A 141 7.38 9.06 9.28
#